data_fe8d9e0a95685deb9ffee75af57b68da
#
_entry.id   fe8d9e0a95685deb9ffee75af57b68da
#
_cell.length_a   1.000
_cell.length_b   1.000
_cell.length_c   1.000
_cell.angle_alpha   90.00
_cell.angle_beta   90.00
_cell.angle_gamma   90.00
#
_symmetry.space_group_name_H-M   'P 1'
#
loop_
_entity.id
_entity.type
_entity.pdbx_description
1 polymer ?
#
loop_
_entity_poly.entity_id
_entity_poly.type
_entity_poly.pdbx_seq_one_letter_code
_entity_poly.pdbx_strand_id
1 'polypeptide(L)'
;MTKETKQWTPDESQQRVIDAEGGYHLVLAPPGCGKTQILTERVRRAHDAGIAYTDMLCLTFTNRAARGMQERIAGYIADDNLALLYVGNIHRFCSRYLFEHHIVASGSAIIDDDDALSILARYLEEDENRVKESLYRRQSYAEMIHFSHFMHQIAHGHPRHLRLHP
;
A
#
# COMPACT_ATOMS: atom_id res chain seq x y z
N MET A 1 -17.52 34.26 -11.66
CA MET A 1 -17.47 34.20 -10.18
C MET A 1 -16.21 33.45 -9.82
N THR A 2 -15.14 34.18 -9.58
CA THR A 2 -13.86 33.64 -9.11
C THR A 2 -14.05 33.16 -7.67
N LYS A 3 -14.00 31.84 -7.44
CA LYS A 3 -13.93 31.30 -6.08
C LYS A 3 -12.62 31.79 -5.48
N GLU A 4 -12.69 32.71 -4.51
CA GLU A 4 -11.56 32.99 -3.63
C GLU A 4 -11.17 31.68 -2.94
N THR A 5 -10.06 31.11 -3.34
CA THR A 5 -9.45 29.97 -2.66
C THR A 5 -8.98 30.49 -1.32
N LYS A 6 -9.70 30.18 -0.25
CA LYS A 6 -9.32 30.51 1.12
C LYS A 6 -7.94 29.92 1.34
N GLN A 7 -6.93 30.78 1.36
CA GLN A 7 -5.54 30.36 1.52
C GLN A 7 -5.40 29.68 2.90
N TRP A 8 -5.12 28.40 2.89
CA TRP A 8 -4.90 27.66 4.12
C TRP A 8 -3.58 28.10 4.77
N THR A 9 -3.62 28.40 6.05
CA THR A 9 -2.44 28.81 6.81
C THR A 9 -2.15 27.73 7.87
N PRO A 10 -0.96 27.13 7.87
CA PRO A 10 -0.59 26.14 8.87
C PRO A 10 -0.47 26.77 10.26
N ASP A 11 -0.84 26.05 11.30
CA ASP A 11 -0.47 26.38 12.66
C ASP A 11 1.01 26.04 12.92
N GLU A 12 1.53 26.42 14.10
CA GLU A 12 2.93 26.20 14.44
C GLU A 12 3.35 24.72 14.43
N SER A 13 2.45 23.82 14.87
CA SER A 13 2.71 22.38 14.86
C SER A 13 2.73 21.80 13.46
N GLN A 14 1.83 22.23 12.62
CA GLN A 14 1.75 21.86 11.21
C GLN A 14 2.97 22.40 10.43
N GLN A 15 3.37 23.65 10.73
CA GLN A 15 4.53 24.26 10.09
C GLN A 15 5.81 23.50 10.42
N ARG A 16 6.01 23.05 11.67
CA ARG A 16 7.15 22.20 12.03
C ARG A 16 7.21 20.89 11.23
N VAL A 17 6.06 20.26 10.95
CA VAL A 17 6.02 19.07 10.11
C VAL A 17 6.34 19.40 8.65
N ILE A 18 5.86 20.53 8.15
CA ILE A 18 6.13 20.99 6.77
C ILE A 18 7.61 21.28 6.60
N ASP A 19 8.25 21.90 7.60
CA ASP A 19 9.66 22.31 7.58
C ASP A 19 10.64 21.17 7.89
N ALA A 20 10.15 20.02 8.37
CA ALA A 20 11.03 18.90 8.72
C ALA A 20 11.78 18.37 7.49
N GLU A 21 13.12 18.42 7.58
CA GLU A 21 14.04 18.00 6.51
C GLU A 21 14.71 16.68 6.86
N GLY A 22 14.84 15.81 5.85
CA GLY A 22 15.56 14.53 5.94
C GLY A 22 15.02 13.55 6.98
N GLY A 23 15.48 12.31 6.97
CA GLY A 23 15.18 11.30 7.98
C GLY A 23 13.74 10.77 7.99
N TYR A 24 13.36 10.13 9.09
CA TYR A 24 12.07 9.51 9.31
C TYR A 24 11.24 10.32 10.30
N HIS A 25 10.04 10.71 9.92
CA HIS A 25 9.13 11.50 10.74
C HIS A 25 7.82 10.77 10.96
N LEU A 26 7.43 10.56 12.21
CA LEU A 26 6.11 10.03 12.59
C LEU A 26 5.23 11.20 13.06
N VAL A 27 4.13 11.42 12.35
CA VAL A 27 3.17 12.48 12.67
C VAL A 27 1.88 11.86 13.20
N LEU A 28 1.60 12.07 14.48
CA LEU A 28 0.39 11.64 15.16
C LEU A 28 -0.58 12.81 15.25
N ALA A 29 -1.74 12.69 14.63
CA ALA A 29 -2.76 13.73 14.64
C ALA A 29 -4.17 13.14 14.52
N PRO A 30 -5.18 13.67 15.25
CA PRO A 30 -6.57 13.25 15.16
C PRO A 30 -7.16 13.41 13.74
N PRO A 31 -8.31 12.80 13.45
CA PRO A 31 -9.06 13.10 12.24
C PRO A 31 -9.37 14.61 12.13
N GLY A 32 -9.35 15.15 10.91
CA GLY A 32 -9.66 16.56 10.67
C GLY A 32 -8.52 17.56 10.87
N CYS A 33 -7.39 17.19 11.45
CA CYS A 33 -6.25 18.09 11.71
C CYS A 33 -5.38 18.41 10.49
N GLY A 34 -5.91 18.39 9.29
CA GLY A 34 -5.21 18.84 8.09
C GLY A 34 -4.05 17.96 7.60
N LYS A 35 -3.91 16.68 8.05
CA LYS A 35 -2.81 15.77 7.64
C LYS A 35 -2.58 15.73 6.13
N THR A 36 -3.64 15.63 5.35
CA THR A 36 -3.54 15.58 3.88
C THR A 36 -3.05 16.91 3.32
N GLN A 37 -3.45 18.04 3.94
CA GLN A 37 -3.00 19.36 3.52
C GLN A 37 -1.50 19.54 3.78
N ILE A 38 -1.01 19.07 4.95
CA ILE A 38 0.42 19.06 5.28
C ILE A 38 1.21 18.24 4.24
N LEU A 39 0.71 17.06 3.87
CA LEU A 39 1.34 16.23 2.83
C LEU A 39 1.39 16.93 1.46
N THR A 40 0.30 17.61 1.08
CA THR A 40 0.25 18.39 -0.16
C THR A 40 1.31 19.50 -0.16
N GLU A 41 1.42 20.22 0.96
CA GLU A 41 2.40 21.28 1.12
C GLU A 41 3.83 20.76 1.12
N ARG A 42 4.08 19.60 1.70
CA ARG A 42 5.39 18.94 1.63
C ARG A 42 5.77 18.53 0.20
N VAL A 43 4.81 18.01 -0.58
CA VAL A 43 5.04 17.70 -2.00
C VAL A 43 5.42 18.95 -2.78
N ARG A 44 4.65 20.06 -2.58
CA ARG A 44 4.94 21.33 -3.22
C ARG A 44 6.34 21.84 -2.88
N ARG A 45 6.71 21.87 -1.60
CA ARG A 45 8.04 22.33 -1.14
C ARG A 45 9.17 21.45 -1.63
N ALA A 46 8.98 20.13 -1.66
CA ALA A 46 10.00 19.23 -2.19
C ALA A 46 10.24 19.52 -3.69
N HIS A 47 9.17 19.76 -4.42
CA HIS A 47 9.28 20.15 -5.84
C HIS A 47 9.95 21.51 -6.01
N ASP A 48 9.56 22.53 -5.23
CA ASP A 48 10.19 23.86 -5.23
C ASP A 48 11.69 23.80 -4.87
N ALA A 49 12.10 22.80 -4.07
CA ALA A 49 13.50 22.54 -3.74
C ALA A 49 14.24 21.71 -4.83
N GLY A 50 13.60 21.43 -5.96
CA GLY A 50 14.19 20.75 -7.11
C GLY A 50 14.07 19.23 -7.13
N ILE A 51 13.30 18.63 -6.22
CA ILE A 51 13.02 17.17 -6.26
C ILE A 51 11.98 16.91 -7.34
N ALA A 52 12.28 16.00 -8.27
CA ALA A 52 11.35 15.63 -9.34
C ALA A 52 10.14 14.85 -8.77
N TYR A 53 8.96 15.00 -9.38
CA TYR A 53 7.77 14.23 -8.97
C TYR A 53 7.95 12.72 -9.11
N THR A 54 8.78 12.26 -10.04
CA THR A 54 9.16 10.84 -10.19
C THR A 54 9.89 10.27 -8.99
N ASP A 55 10.53 11.13 -8.19
CA ASP A 55 11.30 10.75 -7.00
C ASP A 55 10.46 10.87 -5.71
N MET A 56 9.18 11.21 -5.86
CA MET A 56 8.24 11.34 -4.76
C MET A 56 7.20 10.22 -4.79
N LEU A 57 6.83 9.74 -3.61
CA LEU A 57 5.87 8.66 -3.43
C LEU A 57 4.86 9.00 -2.33
N CYS A 58 3.59 9.06 -2.69
CA CYS A 58 2.48 9.25 -1.75
C CYS A 58 1.65 7.97 -1.62
N LEU A 59 1.70 7.32 -0.47
CA LEU A 59 1.01 6.06 -0.22
C LEU A 59 -0.12 6.19 0.79
N THR A 60 -1.19 5.46 0.54
CA THR A 60 -2.35 5.31 1.44
C THR A 60 -2.75 3.84 1.56
N PHE A 61 -3.68 3.53 2.45
CA PHE A 61 -4.20 2.16 2.59
C PHE A 61 -5.29 1.81 1.58
N THR A 62 -6.10 2.77 1.14
CA THR A 62 -7.26 2.49 0.29
C THR A 62 -7.22 3.28 -1.01
N ASN A 63 -7.83 2.72 -2.07
CA ASN A 63 -7.97 3.41 -3.35
C ASN A 63 -8.80 4.71 -3.23
N ARG A 64 -9.80 4.72 -2.33
CA ARG A 64 -10.61 5.92 -2.05
C ARG A 64 -9.76 7.03 -1.45
N ALA A 65 -8.90 6.71 -0.48
CA ALA A 65 -8.00 7.68 0.14
C ALA A 65 -6.95 8.19 -0.86
N ALA A 66 -6.42 7.30 -1.72
CA ALA A 66 -5.49 7.68 -2.77
C ALA A 66 -6.11 8.68 -3.76
N ARG A 67 -7.33 8.41 -4.22
CA ARG A 67 -8.07 9.32 -5.12
C ARG A 67 -8.31 10.68 -4.46
N GLY A 68 -8.82 10.70 -3.22
CA GLY A 68 -9.05 11.94 -2.48
C GLY A 68 -7.76 12.74 -2.20
N MET A 69 -6.61 12.05 -2.01
CA MET A 69 -5.31 12.70 -1.90
C MET A 69 -4.88 13.31 -3.24
N GLN A 70 -5.00 12.55 -4.32
CA GLN A 70 -4.64 13.01 -5.67
C GLN A 70 -5.46 14.23 -6.09
N GLU A 71 -6.78 14.23 -5.86
CA GLU A 71 -7.66 15.37 -6.15
C GLU A 71 -7.25 16.62 -5.34
N ARG A 72 -6.88 16.46 -4.08
CA ARG A 72 -6.43 17.58 -3.24
C ARG A 72 -5.09 18.14 -3.70
N ILE A 73 -4.11 17.27 -3.98
CA ILE A 73 -2.80 17.71 -4.48
C ILE A 73 -2.99 18.48 -5.80
N ALA A 74 -3.76 17.92 -6.73
CA ALA A 74 -4.05 18.57 -8.02
C ALA A 74 -4.84 19.90 -7.86
N GLY A 75 -5.65 20.05 -6.82
CA GLY A 75 -6.34 21.28 -6.51
C GLY A 75 -5.47 22.41 -5.96
N TYR A 76 -4.27 22.07 -5.46
CA TYR A 76 -3.33 23.03 -4.87
C TYR A 76 -2.09 23.29 -5.74
N ILE A 77 -1.68 22.32 -6.53
CA ILE A 77 -0.48 22.39 -7.36
C ILE A 77 -0.92 22.42 -8.83
N ALA A 78 -0.78 23.57 -9.45
CA ALA A 78 -1.07 23.77 -10.87
C ALA A 78 0.23 23.53 -11.67
N ASP A 79 0.56 22.25 -11.90
CA ASP A 79 1.75 21.84 -12.64
C ASP A 79 1.40 20.64 -13.54
N ASP A 80 1.69 20.76 -14.82
CA ASP A 80 1.41 19.71 -15.82
C ASP A 80 2.19 18.42 -15.53
N ASN A 81 3.36 18.53 -14.90
CA ASN A 81 4.19 17.39 -14.54
C ASN A 81 3.69 16.66 -13.27
N LEU A 82 2.68 17.18 -12.59
CA LEU A 82 2.14 16.56 -11.38
C LEU A 82 1.62 15.13 -11.64
N ALA A 83 1.25 14.80 -12.86
CA ALA A 83 0.87 13.45 -13.28
C ALA A 83 1.98 12.41 -13.08
N LEU A 84 3.24 12.84 -12.98
CA LEU A 84 4.40 11.99 -12.71
C LEU A 84 4.53 11.59 -11.23
N LEU A 85 3.87 12.34 -10.32
CA LEU A 85 3.83 11.99 -8.90
C LEU A 85 3.02 10.71 -8.70
N TYR A 86 3.63 9.70 -8.08
CA TYR A 86 2.86 8.52 -7.71
C TYR A 86 2.02 8.77 -6.45
N VAL A 87 0.71 8.69 -6.61
CA VAL A 87 -0.26 8.70 -5.51
C VAL A 87 -1.11 7.43 -5.59
N GLY A 88 -1.00 6.53 -4.64
CA GLY A 88 -1.69 5.24 -4.73
C GLY A 88 -1.79 4.50 -3.40
N ASN A 89 -2.43 3.33 -3.44
CA ASN A 89 -2.41 2.46 -2.28
C ASN A 89 -1.12 1.63 -2.23
N ILE A 90 -0.72 1.25 -1.01
CA ILE A 90 0.53 0.54 -0.76
C ILE A 90 0.58 -0.83 -1.46
N HIS A 91 -0.52 -1.58 -1.49
CA HIS A 91 -0.56 -2.90 -2.12
C HIS A 91 -0.31 -2.79 -3.64
N ARG A 92 -0.98 -1.84 -4.30
CA ARG A 92 -0.79 -1.60 -5.73
C ARG A 92 0.63 -1.15 -6.05
N PHE A 93 1.24 -0.33 -5.19
CA PHE A 93 2.63 0.07 -5.34
C PHE A 93 3.56 -1.13 -5.22
N CYS A 94 3.43 -1.92 -4.14
CA CYS A 94 4.25 -3.12 -3.92
C CYS A 94 4.12 -4.13 -5.07
N SER A 95 2.89 -4.39 -5.51
CA SER A 95 2.64 -5.30 -6.63
C SER A 95 3.32 -4.83 -7.90
N ARG A 96 3.12 -3.57 -8.25
CA ARG A 96 3.76 -2.96 -9.42
C ARG A 96 5.29 -3.05 -9.33
N TYR A 97 5.88 -2.70 -8.20
CA TYR A 97 7.31 -2.77 -7.95
C TYR A 97 7.85 -4.20 -8.12
N LEU A 98 7.16 -5.21 -7.57
CA LEU A 98 7.57 -6.60 -7.67
C LEU A 98 7.59 -7.11 -9.12
N PHE A 99 6.60 -6.72 -9.94
CA PHE A 99 6.54 -7.10 -11.34
C PHE A 99 7.53 -6.31 -12.22
N GLU A 100 7.65 -5.00 -12.04
CA GLU A 100 8.56 -4.16 -12.81
C GLU A 100 10.03 -4.52 -12.59
N HIS A 101 10.39 -4.92 -11.38
CA HIS A 101 11.75 -5.35 -11.05
C HIS A 101 12.00 -6.86 -11.21
N HIS A 102 11.07 -7.58 -11.84
CA HIS A 102 11.17 -9.03 -12.07
C HIS A 102 11.44 -9.86 -10.81
N ILE A 103 11.03 -9.37 -9.63
CA ILE A 103 11.14 -10.11 -8.36
C ILE A 103 10.13 -11.27 -8.35
N VAL A 104 9.00 -11.07 -9.03
CA VAL A 104 7.97 -12.08 -9.23
C VAL A 104 7.97 -12.49 -10.71
N ALA A 105 7.85 -13.79 -10.97
CA ALA A 105 7.88 -14.32 -12.33
C ALA A 105 6.75 -13.75 -13.21
N SER A 106 7.05 -13.54 -14.48
CA SER A 106 6.04 -13.15 -15.47
C SER A 106 4.94 -14.20 -15.55
N GLY A 107 3.68 -13.77 -15.47
CA GLY A 107 2.52 -14.67 -15.46
C GLY A 107 2.03 -15.05 -14.06
N SER A 108 2.71 -14.62 -12.99
CA SER A 108 2.17 -14.75 -11.63
C SER A 108 0.91 -13.88 -11.45
N ALA A 109 -0.06 -14.36 -10.71
CA ALA A 109 -1.23 -13.62 -10.29
C ALA A 109 -1.15 -13.26 -8.81
N ILE A 110 -1.76 -12.14 -8.45
CA ILE A 110 -2.01 -11.80 -7.05
C ILE A 110 -3.37 -12.39 -6.71
N ILE A 111 -3.41 -13.22 -5.70
CA ILE A 111 -4.63 -13.84 -5.17
C ILE A 111 -4.95 -13.21 -3.81
N ASP A 112 -6.22 -13.14 -3.47
CA ASP A 112 -6.65 -12.77 -2.13
C ASP A 112 -6.76 -14.00 -1.20
N ASP A 113 -7.15 -13.77 0.05
CA ASP A 113 -7.22 -14.83 1.06
C ASP A 113 -8.32 -15.87 0.73
N ASP A 114 -9.40 -15.47 0.09
CA ASP A 114 -10.49 -16.36 -0.30
C ASP A 114 -10.07 -17.23 -1.49
N ASP A 115 -9.41 -16.65 -2.48
CA ASP A 115 -8.80 -17.39 -3.60
C ASP A 115 -7.75 -18.40 -3.08
N ALA A 116 -6.90 -17.97 -2.15
CA ALA A 116 -5.88 -18.81 -1.55
C ALA A 116 -6.52 -20.00 -0.79
N LEU A 117 -7.60 -19.74 -0.04
CA LEU A 117 -8.36 -20.77 0.67
C LEU A 117 -8.97 -21.79 -0.30
N SER A 118 -9.61 -21.32 -1.36
CA SER A 118 -10.24 -22.18 -2.37
C SER A 118 -9.20 -23.06 -3.09
N ILE A 119 -8.04 -22.49 -3.44
CA ILE A 119 -6.93 -23.24 -4.04
C ILE A 119 -6.42 -24.32 -3.07
N LEU A 120 -6.26 -23.96 -1.80
CA LEU A 120 -5.75 -24.87 -0.77
C LEU A 120 -6.74 -26.01 -0.49
N ALA A 121 -8.04 -25.71 -0.34
CA ALA A 121 -9.09 -26.70 -0.14
C ALA A 121 -9.15 -27.70 -1.31
N ARG A 122 -9.09 -27.20 -2.53
CA ARG A 122 -9.05 -28.04 -3.73
C ARG A 122 -7.80 -28.93 -3.81
N TYR A 123 -6.65 -28.40 -3.41
CA TYR A 123 -5.39 -29.15 -3.39
C TYR A 123 -5.40 -30.26 -2.33
N LEU A 124 -5.99 -30.00 -1.15
CA LEU A 124 -6.09 -30.94 -0.05
C LEU A 124 -7.27 -31.93 -0.20
N GLU A 125 -8.14 -31.72 -1.20
CA GLU A 125 -9.40 -32.46 -1.38
C GLU A 125 -10.30 -32.37 -0.11
N GLU A 126 -10.29 -31.21 0.55
CA GLU A 126 -11.01 -30.92 1.78
C GLU A 126 -12.04 -29.79 1.57
N ASP A 127 -13.03 -29.71 2.46
CA ASP A 127 -14.00 -28.62 2.48
C ASP A 127 -13.35 -27.30 2.94
N GLU A 128 -13.71 -26.16 2.29
CA GLU A 128 -13.12 -24.84 2.62
C GLU A 128 -13.30 -24.44 4.08
N ASN A 129 -14.44 -24.78 4.72
CA ASN A 129 -14.67 -24.46 6.12
C ASN A 129 -13.73 -25.24 7.04
N ARG A 130 -13.45 -26.50 6.72
CA ARG A 130 -12.49 -27.32 7.45
C ARG A 130 -11.07 -26.78 7.33
N VAL A 131 -10.66 -26.39 6.12
CA VAL A 131 -9.35 -25.78 5.89
C VAL A 131 -9.26 -24.45 6.66
N LYS A 132 -10.30 -23.62 6.59
CA LYS A 132 -10.39 -22.35 7.30
C LYS A 132 -10.28 -22.54 8.81
N GLU A 133 -11.04 -23.46 9.39
CA GLU A 133 -10.93 -23.79 10.82
C GLU A 133 -9.53 -24.27 11.23
N SER A 134 -8.92 -25.11 10.38
CA SER A 134 -7.56 -25.60 10.62
C SER A 134 -6.53 -24.46 10.62
N LEU A 135 -6.65 -23.53 9.68
CA LEU A 135 -5.79 -22.34 9.61
C LEU A 135 -5.98 -21.40 10.82
N TYR A 136 -7.23 -21.17 11.25
CA TYR A 136 -7.51 -20.34 12.44
C TYR A 136 -7.03 -20.98 13.75
N ARG A 137 -7.07 -22.31 13.88
CA ARG A 137 -6.55 -23.00 15.06
C ARG A 137 -5.01 -22.94 15.17
N ARG A 138 -4.33 -22.69 14.07
CA ARG A 138 -2.86 -22.67 13.95
C ARG A 138 -2.28 -21.25 14.00
N GLN A 139 -2.68 -20.45 14.98
CA GLN A 139 -2.32 -19.02 15.10
C GLN A 139 -0.84 -18.72 15.40
N SER A 140 0.10 -19.63 15.18
CA SER A 140 1.53 -19.33 15.43
C SER A 140 2.25 -18.81 14.19
N TYR A 141 3.15 -17.86 14.40
CA TYR A 141 3.98 -17.25 13.35
C TYR A 141 4.78 -18.28 12.53
N ALA A 142 5.22 -19.36 13.17
CA ALA A 142 5.94 -20.47 12.51
C ALA A 142 5.06 -21.18 11.46
N GLU A 143 3.77 -21.26 11.69
CA GLU A 143 2.81 -21.90 10.78
C GLU A 143 2.47 -21.01 9.58
N MET A 144 2.48 -19.69 9.74
CA MET A 144 2.39 -18.74 8.62
C MET A 144 3.59 -18.87 7.66
N ILE A 145 4.79 -19.08 8.20
CA ILE A 145 5.99 -19.34 7.38
C ILE A 145 5.85 -20.66 6.62
N HIS A 146 5.35 -21.71 7.26
CA HIS A 146 5.07 -22.99 6.62
C HIS A 146 4.00 -22.87 5.53
N PHE A 147 2.95 -22.09 5.75
CA PHE A 147 1.92 -21.81 4.77
C PHE A 147 2.48 -21.06 3.56
N SER A 148 3.25 -20.02 3.78
CA SER A 148 3.92 -19.27 2.71
C SER A 148 4.86 -20.15 1.88
N HIS A 149 5.63 -21.02 2.55
CA HIS A 149 6.51 -21.97 1.88
C HIS A 149 5.72 -23.04 1.08
N PHE A 150 4.61 -23.52 1.63
CA PHE A 150 3.70 -24.44 0.98
C PHE A 150 3.05 -23.83 -0.28
N MET A 151 2.55 -22.61 -0.20
CA MET A 151 2.00 -21.89 -1.36
C MET A 151 3.07 -21.67 -2.45
N HIS A 152 4.30 -21.40 -2.05
CA HIS A 152 5.43 -21.31 -2.98
C HIS A 152 5.71 -22.66 -3.68
N GLN A 153 5.62 -23.79 -2.97
CA GLN A 153 5.80 -25.11 -3.55
C GLN A 153 4.67 -25.50 -4.53
N ILE A 154 3.41 -25.14 -4.21
CA ILE A 154 2.27 -25.34 -5.13
C ILE A 154 2.49 -24.53 -6.41
N ALA A 155 2.84 -23.26 -6.29
CA ALA A 155 3.06 -22.36 -7.43
C ALA A 155 4.19 -22.84 -8.36
N HIS A 156 5.15 -23.61 -7.84
CA HIS A 156 6.31 -24.12 -8.60
C HIS A 156 6.23 -25.61 -8.95
N GLY A 157 5.05 -26.23 -8.82
CA GLY A 157 4.77 -27.57 -9.32
C GLY A 157 5.51 -28.72 -8.62
N HIS A 158 5.92 -28.56 -7.36
CA HIS A 158 6.54 -29.59 -6.55
C HIS A 158 5.55 -30.13 -5.50
N PRO A 159 4.75 -31.15 -5.81
CA PRO A 159 3.91 -31.81 -4.82
C PRO A 159 4.75 -32.78 -3.99
N ARG A 160 5.22 -32.38 -2.82
CA ARG A 160 5.71 -33.34 -1.81
C ARG A 160 4.84 -33.22 -0.56
N HIS A 161 3.98 -34.24 -0.42
CA HIS A 161 3.32 -34.71 0.79
C HIS A 161 3.39 -33.83 2.04
N LEU A 162 2.50 -32.85 2.15
CA LEU A 162 2.18 -32.22 3.43
C LEU A 162 0.90 -32.86 3.96
N ARG A 163 1.04 -33.78 4.91
CA ARG A 163 -0.09 -34.22 5.73
C ARG A 163 -0.31 -33.17 6.81
N LEU A 164 -1.49 -32.57 6.82
CA LEU A 164 -1.97 -31.85 7.98
C LEU A 164 -2.22 -32.91 9.08
N HIS A 165 -1.43 -32.91 10.11
CA HIS A 165 -1.71 -33.74 11.29
C HIS A 165 -2.83 -33.08 12.11
N PRO A 166 -3.78 -33.88 12.65
CA PRO A 166 -4.93 -33.41 13.42
C PRO A 166 -4.54 -32.66 14.70
#